data_b594c9d454c2495ff54c9dc8fbabc842
#
_entry.id   b594c9d454c2495ff54c9dc8fbabc842
#
_cell.length_a   1.000
_cell.length_b   1.000
_cell.length_c   1.000
_cell.angle_alpha   90.00
_cell.angle_beta   90.00
_cell.angle_gamma   90.00
#
_symmetry.space_group_name_H-M   'P 1'
#
loop_
_entity.id
_entity.type
_entity.pdbx_description
1 polymer ?
#
loop_
_entity_poly.entity_id
_entity_poly.type
_entity_poly.pdbx_seq_one_letter_code
_entity_poly.pdbx_strand_id
1 'polypeptide(L)'
;MSAGVAVESTALPSAPGLNVYETVAAAIGNTALVRLNAVTEGIEAAVYAKLEFLNPGGSVKDRAARSMIEAAESSGELAPGGTVVEGTSGNTGIGLAMVAASRGYRTIVVVPDKTSAEKVAFLRAHGAEVRVTEGARPTDHPDHVRNIARRIADETPGGWLAGQYDNPANIGAHYASTGPELWQQTGGRITHFVAGIGTGGTISGTGRYLKEVSDGFVTVVGADPLNSTYNGGDGRAYYIESIGHFLHPDSPEDIWPECYDRSVVDSILTVTDREAITTVRALARREGLLVGGSGGAAVAAALRLARTLPADATVVVLIPDSGRAYLSKYFDDDWVARLGFDDRTGDVAVTDLLGDTLDPLTVPSDATVAEALEVLGDRPELPVVLRRTPSSLVVAEIVGSVTRNDLIAANPTSVVTEHLSVPLSVVGAFESLGAAVKRIGADTRTVVVAESGIVSGLLSAGQLTDRSSGERSGR
;
A
#
# COMPACT_ATOMS: atom_id res chain seq x y z
N MET A 1 30.64 -4.59 -31.50
CA MET A 1 31.02 -3.17 -31.43
C MET A 1 29.93 -2.38 -32.14
N SER A 2 28.91 -1.95 -31.42
CA SER A 2 27.89 -1.01 -31.92
C SER A 2 28.14 0.32 -31.24
N ALA A 3 28.51 1.31 -32.04
CA ALA A 3 28.75 2.66 -31.58
C ALA A 3 27.45 3.26 -31.02
N GLY A 4 27.44 3.60 -29.73
CA GLY A 4 26.39 4.39 -29.12
C GLY A 4 26.41 5.79 -29.69
N VAL A 5 25.33 6.16 -30.36
CA VAL A 5 25.08 7.54 -30.78
C VAL A 5 24.75 8.32 -29.51
N ALA A 6 25.67 9.18 -29.08
CA ALA A 6 25.38 10.21 -28.11
C ALA A 6 24.36 11.16 -28.71
N VAL A 7 23.13 11.15 -28.21
CA VAL A 7 22.12 12.15 -28.55
C VAL A 7 22.47 13.39 -27.75
N GLU A 8 23.15 14.36 -28.38
CA GLU A 8 23.22 15.70 -27.85
C GLU A 8 21.78 16.25 -27.76
N SER A 9 21.35 16.53 -26.53
CA SER A 9 20.08 17.19 -26.26
C SER A 9 20.15 18.66 -26.75
N THR A 10 19.92 18.84 -28.04
CA THR A 10 19.59 20.17 -28.55
C THR A 10 18.11 20.40 -28.28
N ALA A 11 17.81 21.15 -27.23
CA ALA A 11 16.46 21.65 -26.97
C ALA A 11 15.96 22.36 -28.23
N LEU A 12 14.95 21.77 -28.89
CA LEU A 12 14.27 22.44 -29.99
C LEU A 12 13.55 23.66 -29.39
N PRO A 13 13.70 24.87 -29.97
CA PRO A 13 12.99 26.03 -29.47
C PRO A 13 11.48 25.76 -29.58
N SER A 14 10.75 25.89 -28.47
CA SER A 14 9.29 25.76 -28.43
C SER A 14 8.71 26.81 -29.40
N ALA A 15 7.99 26.35 -30.41
CA ALA A 15 7.34 27.27 -31.35
C ALA A 15 6.30 28.11 -30.57
N PRO A 16 6.30 29.44 -30.74
CA PRO A 16 5.37 30.30 -30.01
C PRO A 16 3.92 29.91 -30.31
N GLY A 17 3.13 29.64 -29.26
CA GLY A 17 1.70 29.32 -29.35
C GLY A 17 1.35 27.82 -29.28
N LEU A 18 2.32 26.90 -29.13
CA LEU A 18 2.04 25.50 -28.89
C LEU A 18 2.01 25.21 -27.40
N ASN A 19 0.95 24.52 -26.92
CA ASN A 19 0.86 23.98 -25.58
C ASN A 19 1.41 22.52 -25.56
N VAL A 20 2.73 22.38 -25.68
CA VAL A 20 3.45 21.11 -25.85
C VAL A 20 4.50 20.99 -24.76
N TYR A 21 4.60 19.80 -24.16
CA TYR A 21 5.67 19.48 -23.23
C TYR A 21 6.84 18.82 -23.98
N GLU A 22 8.06 19.23 -23.69
CA GLU A 22 9.26 18.68 -24.34
C GLU A 22 9.55 17.22 -23.92
N THR A 23 9.20 16.86 -22.69
CA THR A 23 9.37 15.51 -22.15
C THR A 23 8.14 15.10 -21.35
N VAL A 24 7.95 13.78 -21.17
CA VAL A 24 6.89 13.26 -20.30
C VAL A 24 7.03 13.75 -18.85
N ALA A 25 8.26 13.96 -18.36
CA ALA A 25 8.51 14.49 -17.02
C ALA A 25 8.03 15.95 -16.87
N ALA A 26 8.05 16.76 -17.93
CA ALA A 26 7.53 18.11 -17.91
C ALA A 26 5.99 18.17 -17.76
N ALA A 27 5.29 17.10 -18.15
CA ALA A 27 3.83 17.00 -18.01
C ALA A 27 3.37 16.60 -16.59
N ILE A 28 4.29 16.35 -15.66
CA ILE A 28 3.96 16.04 -14.26
C ILE A 28 3.40 17.27 -13.56
N GLY A 29 2.29 17.10 -12.85
CA GLY A 29 1.60 18.16 -12.12
C GLY A 29 0.38 18.69 -12.87
N ASN A 30 -0.15 19.82 -12.41
CA ASN A 30 -1.39 20.43 -12.89
C ASN A 30 -2.56 19.44 -13.00
N THR A 31 -2.62 18.48 -12.08
CA THR A 31 -3.65 17.45 -12.04
C THR A 31 -5.02 18.05 -11.72
N ALA A 32 -6.07 17.41 -12.20
CA ALA A 32 -7.42 17.91 -12.01
C ALA A 32 -7.86 17.90 -10.54
N LEU A 33 -8.66 18.88 -10.18
CA LEU A 33 -9.45 18.94 -8.95
C LEU A 33 -10.90 18.71 -9.31
N VAL A 34 -11.54 17.65 -8.78
CA VAL A 34 -12.90 17.22 -9.14
C VAL A 34 -13.79 17.23 -7.91
N ARG A 35 -15.00 17.81 -8.02
CA ARG A 35 -15.98 17.77 -6.95
C ARG A 35 -16.57 16.36 -6.82
N LEU A 36 -16.63 15.84 -5.59
CA LEU A 36 -17.36 14.62 -5.28
C LEU A 36 -18.86 14.97 -5.05
N ASN A 37 -19.75 14.17 -5.58
CA ASN A 37 -21.18 14.46 -5.58
C ASN A 37 -22.01 13.32 -4.96
N ALA A 38 -22.00 12.14 -5.57
CA ALA A 38 -22.85 11.03 -5.15
C ALA A 38 -22.43 10.42 -3.80
N VAL A 39 -21.11 10.38 -3.50
CA VAL A 39 -20.61 9.88 -2.20
C VAL A 39 -20.71 10.92 -1.09
N THR A 40 -20.97 12.19 -1.42
CA THR A 40 -21.17 13.30 -0.47
C THR A 40 -22.62 13.64 -0.22
N GLU A 41 -23.56 12.80 -0.69
CA GLU A 41 -25.00 12.99 -0.44
C GLU A 41 -25.28 13.20 1.07
N GLY A 42 -26.01 14.29 1.40
CA GLY A 42 -26.30 14.68 2.79
C GLY A 42 -25.15 15.36 3.53
N ILE A 43 -24.04 15.69 2.87
CA ILE A 43 -22.93 16.48 3.43
C ILE A 43 -23.06 17.91 2.90
N GLU A 44 -23.07 18.90 3.79
CA GLU A 44 -23.20 20.32 3.42
C GLU A 44 -21.88 20.91 2.91
N ALA A 45 -20.74 20.52 3.49
CA ALA A 45 -19.41 20.96 3.08
C ALA A 45 -19.07 20.49 1.66
N ALA A 46 -18.38 21.32 0.89
CA ALA A 46 -17.90 20.96 -0.43
C ALA A 46 -16.64 20.06 -0.33
N VAL A 47 -16.67 18.89 -0.98
CA VAL A 47 -15.55 17.96 -1.00
C VAL A 47 -15.01 17.82 -2.42
N TYR A 48 -13.70 18.05 -2.60
CA TYR A 48 -13.00 17.95 -3.87
C TYR A 48 -11.88 16.92 -3.80
N ALA A 49 -11.73 16.14 -4.86
CA ALA A 49 -10.67 15.15 -5.03
C ALA A 49 -9.55 15.69 -5.95
N LYS A 50 -8.32 15.76 -5.46
CA LYS A 50 -7.12 16.05 -6.26
C LYS A 50 -6.63 14.75 -6.88
N LEU A 51 -6.74 14.61 -8.20
CA LEU A 51 -6.53 13.35 -8.92
C LEU A 51 -5.07 13.17 -9.35
N GLU A 52 -4.21 12.75 -8.42
CA GLU A 52 -2.77 12.56 -8.68
C GLU A 52 -2.45 11.38 -9.60
N PHE A 53 -3.40 10.46 -9.82
CA PHE A 53 -3.25 9.40 -10.82
C PHE A 53 -3.30 9.90 -12.28
N LEU A 54 -3.58 11.18 -12.51
CA LEU A 54 -3.49 11.82 -13.82
C LEU A 54 -2.07 12.24 -14.18
N ASN A 55 -1.12 12.16 -13.27
CA ASN A 55 0.29 12.25 -13.63
C ASN A 55 0.67 11.14 -14.62
N PRO A 56 1.67 11.35 -15.50
CA PRO A 56 2.02 10.41 -16.57
C PRO A 56 2.36 8.99 -16.10
N GLY A 57 3.05 8.83 -14.97
CA GLY A 57 3.36 7.53 -14.35
C GLY A 57 2.21 6.97 -13.49
N GLY A 58 1.10 7.70 -13.38
CA GLY A 58 -0.14 7.26 -12.75
C GLY A 58 -0.21 7.44 -11.25
N SER A 59 0.66 8.25 -10.63
CA SER A 59 0.59 8.50 -9.18
C SER A 59 1.20 9.82 -8.75
N VAL A 60 0.93 10.17 -7.49
CA VAL A 60 1.53 11.30 -6.77
C VAL A 60 3.06 11.22 -6.71
N LYS A 61 3.63 10.02 -6.82
CA LYS A 61 5.06 9.76 -6.72
C LYS A 61 5.86 10.28 -7.91
N ASP A 62 5.21 10.57 -9.04
CA ASP A 62 5.86 11.20 -10.19
C ASP A 62 6.48 12.55 -9.83
N ARG A 63 5.78 13.32 -8.98
CA ARG A 63 6.29 14.62 -8.49
C ARG A 63 7.56 14.45 -7.65
N ALA A 64 7.54 13.56 -6.69
CA ALA A 64 8.69 13.25 -5.84
C ALA A 64 9.87 12.70 -6.68
N ALA A 65 9.58 11.77 -7.61
CA ALA A 65 10.59 11.18 -8.48
C ALA A 65 11.31 12.24 -9.33
N ARG A 66 10.55 13.14 -9.96
CA ARG A 66 11.12 14.24 -10.73
C ARG A 66 12.00 15.14 -9.85
N SER A 67 11.47 15.57 -8.71
CA SER A 67 12.18 16.48 -7.82
C SER A 67 13.47 15.87 -7.24
N MET A 68 13.45 14.59 -6.86
CA MET A 68 14.61 13.89 -6.34
C MET A 68 15.70 13.74 -7.40
N ILE A 69 15.34 13.38 -8.65
CA ILE A 69 16.31 13.26 -9.75
C ILE A 69 16.89 14.65 -10.07
N GLU A 70 16.06 15.69 -10.18
CA GLU A 70 16.51 17.08 -10.47
C GLU A 70 17.44 17.61 -9.37
N ALA A 71 17.16 17.31 -8.12
CA ALA A 71 18.03 17.68 -7.00
C ALA A 71 19.38 16.96 -7.09
N ALA A 72 19.40 15.66 -7.37
CA ALA A 72 20.62 14.86 -7.49
C ALA A 72 21.48 15.28 -8.71
N GLU A 73 20.85 15.64 -9.83
CA GLU A 73 21.57 16.22 -10.98
C GLU A 73 22.21 17.54 -10.60
N SER A 74 21.46 18.39 -9.91
CA SER A 74 21.92 19.75 -9.52
C SER A 74 23.04 19.70 -8.49
N SER A 75 23.04 18.70 -7.56
CA SER A 75 24.11 18.50 -6.59
C SER A 75 25.32 17.76 -7.16
N GLY A 76 25.17 17.11 -8.32
CA GLY A 76 26.20 16.25 -8.92
C GLY A 76 26.24 14.82 -8.33
N GLU A 77 25.32 14.44 -7.48
CA GLU A 77 25.20 13.07 -6.94
C GLU A 77 24.80 12.06 -8.01
N LEU A 78 23.97 12.47 -8.98
CA LEU A 78 23.60 11.68 -10.13
C LEU A 78 24.24 12.24 -11.40
N ALA A 79 25.32 11.60 -11.85
CA ALA A 79 26.02 11.98 -13.08
C ALA A 79 25.28 11.47 -14.34
N PRO A 80 25.44 12.14 -15.50
CA PRO A 80 24.87 11.67 -16.78
C PRO A 80 25.22 10.20 -17.07
N GLY A 81 24.21 9.39 -17.44
CA GLY A 81 24.39 7.96 -17.69
C GLY A 81 24.48 7.09 -16.42
N GLY A 82 24.30 7.68 -15.25
CA GLY A 82 24.25 6.99 -13.96
C GLY A 82 23.07 6.02 -13.81
N THR A 83 22.98 5.40 -12.65
CA THR A 83 21.94 4.41 -12.33
C THR A 83 21.14 4.86 -11.10
N VAL A 84 19.85 5.06 -11.30
CA VAL A 84 18.90 5.36 -10.20
C VAL A 84 18.50 4.05 -9.52
N VAL A 85 18.62 3.99 -8.21
CA VAL A 85 18.27 2.81 -7.41
C VAL A 85 17.25 3.20 -6.34
N GLU A 86 16.24 2.35 -6.12
CA GLU A 86 15.23 2.57 -5.07
C GLU A 86 14.67 1.24 -4.54
N GLY A 87 14.41 1.21 -3.23
CA GLY A 87 13.68 0.12 -2.55
C GLY A 87 12.24 0.55 -2.27
N THR A 88 11.26 -0.01 -2.99
CA THR A 88 9.88 0.46 -2.91
C THR A 88 8.84 -0.60 -3.23
N SER A 89 7.62 -0.41 -2.75
CA SER A 89 6.46 -1.25 -3.08
C SER A 89 5.78 -0.90 -4.41
N GLY A 90 6.32 0.01 -5.23
CA GLY A 90 5.85 0.22 -6.61
C GLY A 90 5.79 1.65 -7.13
N ASN A 91 4.89 2.52 -6.66
CA ASN A 91 4.61 3.81 -7.29
C ASN A 91 5.85 4.73 -7.44
N THR A 92 6.71 4.78 -6.42
CA THR A 92 7.95 5.58 -6.51
C THR A 92 8.90 5.02 -7.56
N GLY A 93 9.05 3.69 -7.60
CA GLY A 93 9.85 3.04 -8.62
C GLY A 93 9.35 3.32 -10.04
N ILE A 94 8.02 3.34 -10.26
CA ILE A 94 7.41 3.66 -11.56
C ILE A 94 7.72 5.11 -11.94
N GLY A 95 7.51 6.06 -11.03
CA GLY A 95 7.85 7.47 -11.27
C GLY A 95 9.34 7.67 -11.57
N LEU A 96 10.23 7.04 -10.78
CA LEU A 96 11.67 7.11 -11.00
C LEU A 96 12.06 6.49 -12.35
N ALA A 97 11.53 5.31 -12.69
CA ALA A 97 11.84 4.65 -13.96
C ALA A 97 11.39 5.49 -15.17
N MET A 98 10.19 6.09 -15.10
CA MET A 98 9.67 6.96 -16.14
C MET A 98 10.53 8.22 -16.34
N VAL A 99 10.87 8.92 -15.25
CA VAL A 99 11.70 10.13 -15.33
C VAL A 99 13.11 9.79 -15.77
N ALA A 100 13.71 8.73 -15.21
CA ALA A 100 15.04 8.24 -15.55
C ALA A 100 15.15 7.87 -17.03
N ALA A 101 14.17 7.15 -17.57
CA ALA A 101 14.13 6.77 -18.99
C ALA A 101 14.12 8.01 -19.91
N SER A 102 13.37 9.05 -19.54
CA SER A 102 13.30 10.30 -20.33
C SER A 102 14.60 11.10 -20.30
N ARG A 103 15.52 10.80 -19.36
CA ARG A 103 16.80 11.49 -19.14
C ARG A 103 18.03 10.61 -19.45
N GLY A 104 17.81 9.37 -19.92
CA GLY A 104 18.91 8.46 -20.29
C GLY A 104 19.61 7.78 -19.13
N TYR A 105 18.98 7.70 -17.93
CA TYR A 105 19.46 6.96 -16.79
C TYR A 105 18.99 5.50 -16.82
N ARG A 106 19.78 4.60 -16.25
CA ARG A 106 19.33 3.25 -15.90
C ARG A 106 18.55 3.29 -14.60
N THR A 107 17.69 2.30 -14.39
CA THR A 107 16.92 2.19 -13.14
C THR A 107 16.95 0.77 -12.61
N ILE A 108 17.24 0.61 -11.32
CA ILE A 108 17.15 -0.67 -10.59
C ILE A 108 16.14 -0.45 -9.45
N VAL A 109 15.10 -1.27 -9.40
CA VAL A 109 14.08 -1.19 -8.34
C VAL A 109 14.04 -2.50 -7.58
N VAL A 110 14.22 -2.44 -6.27
CA VAL A 110 14.05 -3.56 -5.35
C VAL A 110 12.63 -3.52 -4.81
N VAL A 111 11.90 -4.61 -4.97
CA VAL A 111 10.51 -4.72 -4.52
C VAL A 111 10.32 -5.94 -3.61
N PRO A 112 9.45 -5.87 -2.58
CA PRO A 112 9.07 -7.04 -1.82
C PRO A 112 8.20 -8.00 -2.66
N ASP A 113 8.25 -9.29 -2.36
CA ASP A 113 7.52 -10.37 -3.03
C ASP A 113 5.99 -10.19 -3.04
N LYS A 114 5.44 -9.50 -2.05
CA LYS A 114 4.01 -9.14 -1.97
C LYS A 114 3.57 -8.01 -2.92
N THR A 115 4.50 -7.42 -3.68
CA THR A 115 4.19 -6.40 -4.68
C THR A 115 3.33 -7.00 -5.79
N SER A 116 2.25 -6.31 -6.18
CA SER A 116 1.32 -6.82 -7.20
C SER A 116 2.03 -7.06 -8.54
N ALA A 117 1.59 -8.09 -9.27
CA ALA A 117 2.13 -8.43 -10.59
C ALA A 117 2.00 -7.26 -11.57
N GLU A 118 0.93 -6.48 -11.47
CA GLU A 118 0.68 -5.29 -12.28
C GLU A 118 1.78 -4.23 -12.05
N LYS A 119 2.14 -3.94 -10.80
CA LYS A 119 3.20 -2.97 -10.47
C LYS A 119 4.56 -3.43 -10.99
N VAL A 120 4.89 -4.72 -10.83
CA VAL A 120 6.13 -5.30 -11.37
C VAL A 120 6.15 -5.20 -12.91
N ALA A 121 5.04 -5.45 -13.57
CA ALA A 121 4.91 -5.31 -15.03
C ALA A 121 5.09 -3.85 -15.47
N PHE A 122 4.52 -2.88 -14.77
CA PHE A 122 4.72 -1.44 -15.04
C PHE A 122 6.19 -1.03 -14.92
N LEU A 123 6.88 -1.47 -13.88
CA LEU A 123 8.31 -1.18 -13.70
C LEU A 123 9.14 -1.70 -14.88
N ARG A 124 8.94 -2.96 -15.27
CA ARG A 124 9.63 -3.59 -16.40
C ARG A 124 9.30 -2.92 -17.72
N ALA A 125 8.04 -2.50 -17.93
CA ALA A 125 7.62 -1.80 -19.13
C ALA A 125 8.33 -0.44 -19.31
N HIS A 126 8.70 0.23 -18.19
CA HIS A 126 9.53 1.45 -18.23
C HIS A 126 11.05 1.16 -18.33
N GLY A 127 11.44 -0.11 -18.52
CA GLY A 127 12.84 -0.48 -18.68
C GLY A 127 13.63 -0.65 -17.36
N ALA A 128 12.96 -0.64 -16.20
CA ALA A 128 13.63 -0.88 -14.94
C ALA A 128 14.06 -2.35 -14.77
N GLU A 129 15.27 -2.57 -14.27
CA GLU A 129 15.68 -3.84 -13.70
C GLU A 129 14.97 -4.03 -12.36
N VAL A 130 14.11 -5.05 -12.25
CA VAL A 130 13.34 -5.32 -11.05
C VAL A 130 13.92 -6.50 -10.30
N ARG A 131 14.34 -6.28 -9.06
CA ARG A 131 14.80 -7.30 -8.12
C ARG A 131 13.74 -7.54 -7.06
N VAL A 132 13.18 -8.75 -7.06
CA VAL A 132 12.21 -9.18 -6.05
C VAL A 132 12.99 -9.76 -4.87
N THR A 133 12.65 -9.31 -3.67
CA THR A 133 13.22 -9.80 -2.42
C THR A 133 12.12 -10.30 -1.49
N GLU A 134 12.48 -11.13 -0.55
CA GLU A 134 11.58 -11.57 0.50
C GLU A 134 11.07 -10.35 1.30
N GLY A 135 9.75 -10.26 1.48
CA GLY A 135 9.10 -9.19 2.24
C GLY A 135 9.14 -9.43 3.74
N ALA A 136 8.52 -8.52 4.49
CA ALA A 136 8.31 -8.64 5.95
C ALA A 136 9.60 -8.88 6.78
N ARG A 137 10.70 -8.21 6.42
CA ARG A 137 11.92 -8.17 7.23
C ARG A 137 11.95 -6.92 8.11
N PRO A 138 12.56 -6.97 9.33
CA PRO A 138 12.81 -5.78 10.15
C PRO A 138 13.63 -4.74 9.39
N THR A 139 13.47 -3.46 9.72
CA THR A 139 14.13 -2.36 9.00
C THR A 139 15.66 -2.37 9.10
N ASP A 140 16.22 -2.93 10.16
CA ASP A 140 17.66 -3.12 10.40
C ASP A 140 18.23 -4.39 9.75
N HIS A 141 17.38 -5.31 9.26
CA HIS A 141 17.84 -6.55 8.66
C HIS A 141 18.58 -6.27 7.33
N PRO A 142 19.75 -6.92 7.06
CA PRO A 142 20.51 -6.70 5.82
C PRO A 142 19.71 -6.91 4.54
N ASP A 143 18.76 -7.83 4.57
CA ASP A 143 17.89 -8.15 3.43
C ASP A 143 16.55 -7.40 3.44
N HIS A 144 16.41 -6.38 4.29
CA HIS A 144 15.29 -5.45 4.14
C HIS A 144 15.40 -4.70 2.80
N VAL A 145 14.28 -4.50 2.11
CA VAL A 145 14.20 -3.92 0.76
C VAL A 145 15.02 -2.63 0.59
N ARG A 146 15.02 -1.75 1.60
CA ARG A 146 15.77 -0.48 1.59
C ARG A 146 17.28 -0.70 1.73
N ASN A 147 17.71 -1.67 2.55
CA ASN A 147 19.12 -2.00 2.77
C ASN A 147 19.73 -2.70 1.55
N ILE A 148 18.96 -3.57 0.88
CA ILE A 148 19.38 -4.15 -0.41
C ILE A 148 19.54 -3.05 -1.46
N ALA A 149 18.60 -2.12 -1.57
CA ALA A 149 18.67 -1.02 -2.54
C ALA A 149 19.90 -0.14 -2.30
N ARG A 150 20.20 0.20 -1.05
CA ARG A 150 21.40 0.96 -0.66
C ARG A 150 22.66 0.23 -1.09
N ARG A 151 22.80 -1.04 -0.73
CA ARG A 151 23.94 -1.87 -1.12
C ARG A 151 24.13 -1.92 -2.64
N ILE A 152 23.04 -2.08 -3.40
CA ILE A 152 23.09 -2.05 -4.87
C ILE A 152 23.55 -0.69 -5.40
N ALA A 153 23.09 0.41 -4.82
CA ALA A 153 23.53 1.73 -5.23
C ALA A 153 25.03 1.93 -4.98
N ASP A 154 25.51 1.53 -3.81
CA ASP A 154 26.92 1.63 -3.40
C ASP A 154 27.85 0.76 -4.26
N GLU A 155 27.42 -0.44 -4.67
CA GLU A 155 28.17 -1.39 -5.49
C GLU A 155 28.10 -1.09 -7.00
N THR A 156 27.14 -0.28 -7.45
CA THR A 156 26.93 0.03 -8.86
C THR A 156 27.74 1.27 -9.26
N PRO A 157 28.65 1.19 -10.25
CA PRO A 157 29.35 2.38 -10.74
C PRO A 157 28.37 3.45 -11.24
N GLY A 158 28.42 4.65 -10.65
CA GLY A 158 27.48 5.73 -10.92
C GLY A 158 26.07 5.46 -10.36
N GLY A 159 25.95 4.56 -9.38
CA GLY A 159 24.69 4.29 -8.67
C GLY A 159 24.34 5.41 -7.70
N TRP A 160 23.09 5.79 -7.69
CA TRP A 160 22.50 6.78 -6.78
C TRP A 160 21.21 6.24 -6.17
N LEU A 161 21.13 6.25 -4.84
CA LEU A 161 19.94 5.85 -4.10
C LEU A 161 18.99 7.05 -3.97
N ALA A 162 17.76 6.94 -4.50
CA ALA A 162 16.78 8.02 -4.43
C ALA A 162 16.31 8.29 -2.99
N GLY A 163 16.13 7.25 -2.18
CA GLY A 163 15.90 7.35 -0.74
C GLY A 163 14.62 8.10 -0.36
N GLN A 164 13.48 7.77 -0.94
CA GLN A 164 12.23 8.52 -0.84
C GLN A 164 11.74 8.85 0.58
N TYR A 165 12.18 8.09 1.59
CA TYR A 165 11.74 8.27 2.97
C TYR A 165 12.45 9.45 3.67
N ASP A 166 13.70 9.70 3.26
CA ASP A 166 14.59 10.61 3.96
C ASP A 166 15.12 11.74 3.05
N ASN A 167 14.80 11.69 1.75
CA ASN A 167 15.21 12.69 0.77
C ASN A 167 14.34 13.95 0.83
N PRO A 168 14.88 15.12 1.22
CA PRO A 168 14.11 16.35 1.37
C PRO A 168 13.47 16.86 0.08
N ALA A 169 13.97 16.45 -1.10
CA ALA A 169 13.39 16.78 -2.38
C ALA A 169 11.98 16.18 -2.57
N ASN A 170 11.63 15.11 -1.81
CA ASN A 170 10.27 14.57 -1.76
C ASN A 170 9.31 15.60 -1.15
N ILE A 171 9.65 16.21 0.00
CA ILE A 171 8.86 17.29 0.61
C ILE A 171 8.81 18.50 -0.33
N GLY A 172 9.97 18.90 -0.87
CA GLY A 172 10.14 20.04 -1.76
C GLY A 172 9.24 19.96 -2.99
N ALA A 173 9.06 18.76 -3.57
CA ALA A 173 8.17 18.52 -4.70
C ALA A 173 6.73 19.00 -4.44
N HIS A 174 6.20 18.70 -3.28
CA HIS A 174 4.83 19.01 -2.92
C HIS A 174 4.65 20.45 -2.43
N TYR A 175 5.66 20.98 -1.74
CA TYR A 175 5.70 22.39 -1.36
C TYR A 175 5.71 23.30 -2.60
N ALA A 176 6.53 22.97 -3.60
CA ALA A 176 6.70 23.78 -4.80
C ALA A 176 5.62 23.56 -5.88
N SER A 177 4.83 22.49 -5.81
CA SER A 177 3.84 22.18 -6.84
C SER A 177 2.45 21.88 -6.32
N THR A 178 2.26 20.83 -5.54
CA THR A 178 0.92 20.37 -5.08
C THR A 178 0.21 21.44 -4.25
N GLY A 179 0.91 22.05 -3.30
CA GLY A 179 0.37 23.13 -2.46
C GLY A 179 -0.09 24.34 -3.28
N PRO A 180 0.77 24.95 -4.13
CA PRO A 180 0.39 26.03 -5.02
C PRO A 180 -0.78 25.71 -5.93
N GLU A 181 -0.80 24.51 -6.54
CA GLU A 181 -1.91 24.08 -7.39
C GLU A 181 -3.24 24.05 -6.63
N LEU A 182 -3.27 23.48 -5.43
CA LEU A 182 -4.50 23.41 -4.61
C LEU A 182 -4.99 24.79 -4.20
N TRP A 183 -4.08 25.66 -3.77
CA TRP A 183 -4.40 27.04 -3.43
C TRP A 183 -5.03 27.78 -4.61
N GLN A 184 -4.40 27.70 -5.79
CA GLN A 184 -4.89 28.31 -7.01
C GLN A 184 -6.24 27.71 -7.46
N GLN A 185 -6.36 26.38 -7.51
CA GLN A 185 -7.55 25.67 -8.01
C GLN A 185 -8.78 25.94 -7.12
N THR A 186 -8.58 26.17 -5.83
CA THR A 186 -9.67 26.54 -4.90
C THR A 186 -9.90 28.04 -4.81
N GLY A 187 -9.08 28.86 -5.47
CA GLY A 187 -9.12 30.33 -5.35
C GLY A 187 -8.86 30.79 -3.92
N GLY A 188 -7.98 30.11 -3.20
CA GLY A 188 -7.65 30.38 -1.79
C GLY A 188 -8.76 30.03 -0.80
N ARG A 189 -9.80 29.28 -1.20
CA ARG A 189 -10.96 28.95 -0.34
C ARG A 189 -10.85 27.60 0.36
N ILE A 190 -9.79 26.83 0.15
CA ILE A 190 -9.56 25.58 0.86
C ILE A 190 -9.49 25.83 2.36
N THR A 191 -10.26 25.07 3.14
CA THR A 191 -10.28 25.12 4.61
C THR A 191 -9.65 23.88 5.24
N HIS A 192 -9.77 22.72 4.58
CA HIS A 192 -9.23 21.46 5.06
C HIS A 192 -8.53 20.71 3.93
N PHE A 193 -7.32 20.24 4.21
CA PHE A 193 -6.56 19.36 3.31
C PHE A 193 -6.45 17.98 3.95
N VAL A 194 -6.87 16.94 3.23
CA VAL A 194 -6.83 15.54 3.69
C VAL A 194 -5.93 14.73 2.79
N ALA A 195 -4.94 14.05 3.36
CA ALA A 195 -4.05 13.15 2.61
C ALA A 195 -3.66 11.93 3.44
N GLY A 196 -3.40 10.80 2.78
CA GLY A 196 -2.81 9.62 3.40
C GLY A 196 -1.35 9.87 3.79
N ILE A 197 -0.92 9.34 4.92
CA ILE A 197 0.45 9.44 5.43
C ILE A 197 1.21 8.18 5.04
N GLY A 198 2.14 8.27 4.08
CA GLY A 198 3.07 7.19 3.72
C GLY A 198 4.50 7.60 4.08
N THR A 199 5.32 8.04 3.11
CA THR A 199 6.63 8.65 3.40
C THR A 199 6.52 10.00 4.13
N GLY A 200 5.33 10.59 4.17
CA GLY A 200 5.11 11.92 4.74
C GLY A 200 5.32 13.08 3.76
N GLY A 201 6.09 12.92 2.68
CA GLY A 201 6.45 14.02 1.79
C GLY A 201 5.26 14.81 1.24
N THR A 202 4.20 14.12 0.82
CA THR A 202 3.00 14.74 0.26
C THR A 202 2.28 15.63 1.30
N ILE A 203 1.98 15.09 2.46
CA ILE A 203 1.22 15.84 3.49
C ILE A 203 2.07 16.94 4.11
N SER A 204 3.37 16.69 4.35
CA SER A 204 4.30 17.66 4.92
C SER A 204 4.54 18.83 3.96
N GLY A 205 4.89 18.56 2.71
CA GLY A 205 5.17 19.62 1.74
C GLY A 205 3.93 20.44 1.38
N THR A 206 2.83 19.78 1.05
CA THR A 206 1.55 20.44 0.72
C THR A 206 1.01 21.21 1.91
N GLY A 207 0.97 20.57 3.08
CA GLY A 207 0.42 21.18 4.30
C GLY A 207 1.24 22.38 4.76
N ARG A 208 2.58 22.31 4.69
CA ARG A 208 3.45 23.46 5.00
C ARG A 208 3.12 24.65 4.11
N TYR A 209 3.05 24.46 2.79
CA TYR A 209 2.70 25.54 1.86
C TYR A 209 1.30 26.12 2.17
N LEU A 210 0.30 25.27 2.36
CA LEU A 210 -1.08 25.71 2.62
C LEU A 210 -1.18 26.48 3.95
N LYS A 211 -0.48 26.05 5.00
CA LYS A 211 -0.42 26.78 6.27
C LYS A 211 0.26 28.14 6.11
N GLU A 212 1.38 28.20 5.39
CA GLU A 212 2.10 29.46 5.18
C GLU A 212 1.26 30.47 4.38
N VAL A 213 0.63 30.04 3.27
CA VAL A 213 -0.12 30.95 2.39
C VAL A 213 -1.45 31.40 3.00
N SER A 214 -1.98 30.66 3.98
CA SER A 214 -3.25 30.93 4.67
C SER A 214 -3.08 31.49 6.10
N ASP A 215 -1.86 31.88 6.49
CA ASP A 215 -1.56 32.31 7.88
C ASP A 215 -2.05 31.29 8.93
N GLY A 216 -1.92 29.98 8.64
CA GLY A 216 -2.32 28.88 9.53
C GLY A 216 -3.80 28.53 9.49
N PHE A 217 -4.61 29.16 8.65
CA PHE A 217 -6.05 28.91 8.60
C PHE A 217 -6.43 27.52 8.09
N VAL A 218 -5.66 26.98 7.11
CA VAL A 218 -5.95 25.65 6.54
C VAL A 218 -5.60 24.55 7.54
N THR A 219 -6.60 23.71 7.84
CA THR A 219 -6.43 22.51 8.68
C THR A 219 -5.91 21.35 7.83
N VAL A 220 -4.82 20.72 8.28
CA VAL A 220 -4.18 19.58 7.63
C VAL A 220 -4.50 18.29 8.38
N VAL A 221 -5.17 17.35 7.70
CA VAL A 221 -5.67 16.11 8.30
C VAL A 221 -5.01 14.91 7.63
N GLY A 222 -4.35 14.07 8.42
CA GLY A 222 -3.81 12.79 7.98
C GLY A 222 -4.89 11.72 7.94
N ALA A 223 -4.92 10.91 6.89
CA ALA A 223 -5.65 9.65 6.84
C ALA A 223 -4.65 8.50 7.00
N ASP A 224 -4.90 7.60 7.96
CA ASP A 224 -3.91 6.59 8.33
C ASP A 224 -4.60 5.26 8.67
N PRO A 225 -4.04 4.09 8.24
CA PRO A 225 -4.58 2.80 8.62
C PRO A 225 -4.67 2.63 10.14
N LEU A 226 -5.73 2.00 10.63
CA LEU A 226 -5.99 1.83 12.07
C LEU A 226 -4.80 1.24 12.82
N ASN A 227 -4.08 0.29 12.21
CA ASN A 227 -2.95 -0.41 12.83
C ASN A 227 -1.61 0.31 12.65
N SER A 228 -1.55 1.41 11.92
CA SER A 228 -0.31 2.17 11.68
C SER A 228 0.21 2.83 12.95
N THR A 229 1.54 2.87 13.13
CA THR A 229 2.14 3.51 14.30
C THR A 229 2.03 5.04 14.28
N TYR A 230 1.81 5.68 13.13
CA TYR A 230 1.65 7.13 13.03
C TYR A 230 0.50 7.67 13.87
N ASN A 231 -0.54 6.87 14.06
CA ASN A 231 -1.70 7.22 14.89
C ASN A 231 -1.69 6.59 16.29
N GLY A 232 -0.62 5.87 16.66
CA GLY A 232 -0.51 5.11 17.90
C GLY A 232 -1.07 3.69 17.81
N GLY A 233 -1.31 3.18 16.61
CA GLY A 233 -1.59 1.77 16.36
C GLY A 233 -0.40 0.86 16.71
N ASP A 234 -0.61 -0.44 16.72
CA ASP A 234 0.39 -1.43 17.14
C ASP A 234 1.36 -1.85 16.01
N GLY A 235 1.29 -1.19 14.85
CA GLY A 235 2.18 -1.40 13.71
C GLY A 235 1.98 -2.71 12.97
N ARG A 236 0.92 -3.51 13.25
CA ARG A 236 0.66 -4.74 12.51
C ARG A 236 0.24 -4.47 11.06
N ALA A 237 0.34 -5.51 10.25
CA ALA A 237 0.01 -5.45 8.83
C ALA A 237 -1.47 -5.11 8.57
N TYR A 238 -1.71 -4.45 7.46
CA TYR A 238 -3.02 -4.06 6.93
C TYR A 238 -3.01 -4.18 5.41
N TYR A 239 -4.18 -4.06 4.77
CA TYR A 239 -4.33 -4.23 3.33
C TYR A 239 -4.37 -2.92 2.53
N ILE A 240 -4.48 -1.77 3.19
CA ILE A 240 -4.35 -0.46 2.55
C ILE A 240 -2.89 -0.27 2.14
N GLU A 241 -2.61 -0.24 0.83
CA GLU A 241 -1.25 -0.06 0.32
C GLU A 241 -0.86 1.40 0.20
N SER A 242 0.45 1.68 0.25
CA SER A 242 1.09 2.98 -0.04
C SER A 242 0.94 4.08 1.02
N ILE A 243 0.25 3.83 2.11
CA ILE A 243 0.16 4.69 3.30
C ILE A 243 0.30 3.86 4.58
N GLY A 244 0.47 4.54 5.70
CA GLY A 244 0.67 3.95 7.01
C GLY A 244 2.12 3.53 7.27
N HIS A 245 2.40 3.18 8.51
CA HIS A 245 3.70 2.70 8.95
C HIS A 245 3.54 1.35 9.65
N PHE A 246 3.99 0.31 8.96
CA PHE A 246 4.10 -1.05 9.47
C PHE A 246 5.37 -1.15 10.32
N LEU A 247 5.26 -1.74 11.51
CA LEU A 247 6.38 -2.05 12.39
C LEU A 247 6.53 -3.57 12.50
N HIS A 248 7.65 -4.11 12.02
CA HIS A 248 7.95 -5.53 12.23
C HIS A 248 8.12 -5.81 13.72
N PRO A 249 7.58 -6.93 14.27
CA PRO A 249 7.67 -7.21 15.71
C PRO A 249 9.10 -7.33 16.24
N ASP A 250 10.05 -7.73 15.39
CA ASP A 250 11.46 -7.86 15.73
C ASP A 250 12.27 -6.57 15.50
N SER A 251 11.63 -5.49 15.04
CA SER A 251 12.34 -4.21 14.90
C SER A 251 12.67 -3.65 16.28
N PRO A 252 13.93 -3.28 16.52
CA PRO A 252 14.34 -2.75 17.84
C PRO A 252 13.76 -1.37 18.14
N GLU A 253 13.48 -0.60 17.10
CA GLU A 253 12.96 0.76 17.18
C GLU A 253 11.94 1.06 16.10
N ASP A 254 10.98 1.94 16.38
CA ASP A 254 10.04 2.49 15.41
C ASP A 254 10.62 3.78 14.80
N ILE A 255 11.31 3.65 13.66
CA ILE A 255 11.96 4.76 12.97
C ILE A 255 11.04 5.30 11.88
N TRP A 256 10.49 6.49 12.11
CA TRP A 256 9.66 7.18 11.14
C TRP A 256 10.47 7.88 10.05
N PRO A 257 9.91 8.04 8.83
CA PRO A 257 10.55 8.77 7.75
C PRO A 257 10.88 10.22 8.12
N GLU A 258 12.06 10.71 7.75
CA GLU A 258 12.44 12.14 7.91
C GLU A 258 11.55 13.07 7.06
N CYS A 259 10.96 12.56 5.98
CA CYS A 259 9.99 13.32 5.18
C CYS A 259 8.64 13.52 5.86
N TYR A 260 8.38 12.90 7.03
CA TYR A 260 7.15 13.11 7.78
C TYR A 260 7.32 14.17 8.86
N ASP A 261 6.92 15.38 8.53
CA ASP A 261 6.86 16.50 9.50
C ASP A 261 5.50 16.49 10.22
N ARG A 262 5.48 15.83 11.39
CA ARG A 262 4.28 15.76 12.22
C ARG A 262 3.75 17.13 12.65
N SER A 263 4.58 18.14 12.75
CA SER A 263 4.18 19.49 13.21
C SER A 263 3.23 20.19 12.25
N VAL A 264 3.21 19.73 10.98
CA VAL A 264 2.32 20.27 9.94
C VAL A 264 0.91 19.68 10.06
N VAL A 265 0.75 18.49 10.66
CA VAL A 265 -0.50 17.73 10.72
C VAL A 265 -1.27 18.07 11.98
N ASP A 266 -2.48 18.64 11.83
CA ASP A 266 -3.32 19.07 12.96
C ASP A 266 -4.02 17.89 13.63
N SER A 267 -4.45 16.90 12.83
CA SER A 267 -5.09 15.68 13.34
C SER A 267 -4.90 14.49 12.38
N ILE A 268 -5.03 13.29 12.93
CA ILE A 268 -5.02 12.04 12.15
C ILE A 268 -6.37 11.33 12.34
N LEU A 269 -6.98 10.94 11.24
CA LEU A 269 -8.19 10.11 11.22
C LEU A 269 -7.81 8.69 10.81
N THR A 270 -8.02 7.75 11.72
CA THR A 270 -7.78 6.32 11.46
C THR A 270 -8.84 5.74 10.55
N VAL A 271 -8.45 4.85 9.65
CA VAL A 271 -9.33 4.18 8.69
C VAL A 271 -9.05 2.68 8.71
N THR A 272 -10.10 1.88 8.79
CA THR A 272 -9.99 0.43 8.68
C THR A 272 -9.86 0.00 7.20
N ASP A 273 -9.29 -1.20 6.98
CA ASP A 273 -9.23 -1.79 5.63
C ASP A 273 -10.62 -1.90 4.99
N ARG A 274 -11.63 -2.32 5.77
CA ARG A 274 -13.03 -2.42 5.31
C ARG A 274 -13.56 -1.07 4.84
N GLU A 275 -13.38 0.01 5.62
CA GLU A 275 -13.82 1.36 5.23
C GLU A 275 -13.15 1.83 3.94
N ALA A 276 -11.83 1.61 3.83
CA ALA A 276 -11.09 1.99 2.64
C ALA A 276 -11.56 1.23 1.39
N ILE A 277 -11.70 -0.09 1.47
CA ILE A 277 -12.11 -0.96 0.35
C ILE A 277 -13.55 -0.66 -0.07
N THR A 278 -14.46 -0.49 0.89
CA THR A 278 -15.86 -0.09 0.61
C THR A 278 -15.91 1.26 -0.10
N THR A 279 -15.09 2.22 0.35
CA THR A 279 -15.02 3.56 -0.26
C THR A 279 -14.42 3.51 -1.67
N VAL A 280 -13.37 2.72 -1.92
CA VAL A 280 -12.81 2.49 -3.26
C VAL A 280 -13.88 2.01 -4.23
N ARG A 281 -14.68 1.03 -3.83
CA ARG A 281 -15.76 0.46 -4.65
C ARG A 281 -16.92 1.46 -4.86
N ALA A 282 -17.26 2.24 -3.83
CA ALA A 282 -18.27 3.28 -3.93
C ALA A 282 -17.83 4.40 -4.90
N LEU A 283 -16.59 4.87 -4.83
CA LEU A 283 -16.03 5.85 -5.75
C LEU A 283 -16.07 5.38 -7.21
N ALA A 284 -15.70 4.13 -7.46
CA ALA A 284 -15.76 3.55 -8.80
C ALA A 284 -17.19 3.50 -9.35
N ARG A 285 -18.16 3.08 -8.53
CA ARG A 285 -19.55 2.85 -8.96
C ARG A 285 -20.39 4.11 -8.99
N ARG A 286 -20.14 5.08 -8.08
CA ARG A 286 -20.99 6.26 -7.89
C ARG A 286 -20.39 7.56 -8.43
N GLU A 287 -19.05 7.67 -8.51
CA GLU A 287 -18.33 8.83 -9.02
C GLU A 287 -17.58 8.57 -10.34
N GLY A 288 -17.47 7.29 -10.77
CA GLY A 288 -16.65 6.91 -11.92
C GLY A 288 -15.15 7.02 -11.67
N LEU A 289 -14.72 7.13 -10.41
CA LEU A 289 -13.33 7.30 -10.01
C LEU A 289 -12.73 5.97 -9.57
N LEU A 290 -11.86 5.40 -10.40
CA LEU A 290 -11.13 4.17 -10.11
C LEU A 290 -9.83 4.51 -9.37
N VAL A 291 -9.82 4.39 -8.05
CA VAL A 291 -8.73 4.81 -7.15
C VAL A 291 -8.12 3.63 -6.40
N GLY A 292 -6.88 3.76 -5.92
CA GLY A 292 -6.24 2.77 -5.06
C GLY A 292 -6.72 2.82 -3.61
N GLY A 293 -6.27 1.86 -2.77
CA GLY A 293 -6.68 1.73 -1.37
C GLY A 293 -6.38 2.96 -0.52
N SER A 294 -5.22 3.59 -0.73
CA SER A 294 -4.85 4.84 -0.05
C SER A 294 -5.79 6.01 -0.41
N GLY A 295 -6.27 6.06 -1.67
CA GLY A 295 -7.29 7.01 -2.09
C GLY A 295 -8.63 6.74 -1.41
N GLY A 296 -9.03 5.46 -1.29
CA GLY A 296 -10.20 5.05 -0.53
C GLY A 296 -10.15 5.45 0.94
N ALA A 297 -8.99 5.23 1.59
CA ALA A 297 -8.78 5.62 2.98
C ALA A 297 -8.84 7.15 3.16
N ALA A 298 -8.16 7.90 2.29
CA ALA A 298 -8.19 9.36 2.35
C ALA A 298 -9.61 9.92 2.18
N VAL A 299 -10.40 9.37 1.23
CA VAL A 299 -11.79 9.79 1.02
C VAL A 299 -12.68 9.37 2.17
N ALA A 300 -12.54 8.16 2.74
CA ALA A 300 -13.29 7.74 3.92
C ALA A 300 -13.09 8.71 5.09
N ALA A 301 -11.83 9.09 5.36
CA ALA A 301 -11.49 10.10 6.36
C ALA A 301 -12.11 11.47 6.03
N ALA A 302 -11.98 11.92 4.77
CA ALA A 302 -12.52 13.21 4.32
C ALA A 302 -14.04 13.27 4.43
N LEU A 303 -14.77 12.21 4.10
CA LEU A 303 -16.23 12.15 4.24
C LEU A 303 -16.66 12.17 5.70
N ARG A 304 -15.95 11.49 6.61
CA ARG A 304 -16.23 11.57 8.06
C ARG A 304 -16.01 12.98 8.58
N LEU A 305 -14.92 13.62 8.21
CA LEU A 305 -14.63 15.00 8.56
C LEU A 305 -15.71 15.95 8.02
N ALA A 306 -16.02 15.87 6.74
CA ALA A 306 -16.94 16.77 6.07
C ALA A 306 -18.35 16.75 6.66
N ARG A 307 -18.80 15.61 7.23
CA ARG A 307 -20.10 15.53 7.94
C ARG A 307 -20.18 16.39 9.20
N THR A 308 -19.05 16.78 9.76
CA THR A 308 -18.96 17.62 10.97
C THR A 308 -18.75 19.09 10.64
N LEU A 309 -18.57 19.45 9.38
CA LEU A 309 -18.20 20.78 8.95
C LEU A 309 -19.41 21.57 8.42
N PRO A 310 -19.39 22.91 8.54
CA PRO A 310 -20.43 23.77 8.00
C PRO A 310 -20.39 23.86 6.45
N ALA A 311 -21.46 24.36 5.85
CA ALA A 311 -21.66 24.43 4.40
C ALA A 311 -20.63 25.31 3.66
N ASP A 312 -19.99 26.24 4.31
CA ASP A 312 -18.93 27.11 3.76
C ASP A 312 -17.54 26.46 3.79
N ALA A 313 -17.41 25.28 4.41
CA ALA A 313 -16.15 24.55 4.41
C ALA A 313 -15.84 23.95 3.04
N THR A 314 -14.56 24.04 2.66
CA THR A 314 -14.00 23.48 1.44
C THR A 314 -12.95 22.45 1.82
N VAL A 315 -13.29 21.17 1.65
CA VAL A 315 -12.40 20.03 1.93
C VAL A 315 -11.75 19.57 0.63
N VAL A 316 -10.44 19.48 0.58
CA VAL A 316 -9.71 18.86 -0.53
C VAL A 316 -9.06 17.57 -0.04
N VAL A 317 -9.37 16.46 -0.69
CA VAL A 317 -8.74 15.16 -0.44
C VAL A 317 -7.84 14.78 -1.61
N LEU A 318 -6.61 14.36 -1.32
CA LEU A 318 -5.67 13.91 -2.34
C LEU A 318 -5.84 12.42 -2.62
N ILE A 319 -6.03 12.09 -3.90
CA ILE A 319 -6.11 10.72 -4.43
C ILE A 319 -4.74 10.35 -5.02
N PRO A 320 -3.95 9.48 -4.33
CA PRO A 320 -2.55 9.29 -4.70
C PRO A 320 -2.32 8.51 -5.99
N ASP A 321 -3.14 7.49 -6.28
CA ASP A 321 -2.92 6.60 -7.42
C ASP A 321 -4.22 6.01 -7.98
N SER A 322 -4.08 5.29 -9.11
CA SER A 322 -5.18 4.65 -9.82
C SER A 322 -5.48 3.25 -9.28
N GLY A 323 -6.76 2.90 -9.24
CA GLY A 323 -7.22 1.54 -8.96
C GLY A 323 -6.81 0.48 -10.00
N ARG A 324 -6.30 0.90 -11.16
CA ARG A 324 -5.82 -0.03 -12.22
C ARG A 324 -4.70 -0.95 -11.75
N ALA A 325 -3.91 -0.53 -10.76
CA ALA A 325 -2.84 -1.34 -10.16
C ALA A 325 -3.34 -2.33 -9.10
N TYR A 326 -4.66 -2.42 -8.88
CA TYR A 326 -5.28 -3.18 -7.78
C TYR A 326 -6.54 -3.95 -8.23
N LEU A 327 -6.68 -4.23 -9.54
CA LEU A 327 -7.85 -4.93 -10.09
C LEU A 327 -7.99 -6.34 -9.53
N SER A 328 -6.87 -7.01 -9.26
CA SER A 328 -6.80 -8.34 -8.64
C SER A 328 -6.96 -8.35 -7.11
N LYS A 329 -7.25 -7.18 -6.49
CA LYS A 329 -7.42 -7.02 -5.05
C LYS A 329 -8.76 -6.33 -4.73
N TYR A 330 -8.79 -5.01 -4.55
CA TYR A 330 -9.95 -4.25 -4.07
C TYR A 330 -11.18 -4.35 -4.99
N PHE A 331 -10.99 -4.68 -6.26
CA PHE A 331 -12.06 -4.81 -7.26
C PHE A 331 -12.40 -6.26 -7.60
N ASP A 332 -11.65 -7.21 -7.08
CA ASP A 332 -11.91 -8.64 -7.20
C ASP A 332 -12.83 -9.10 -6.07
N ASP A 333 -14.01 -9.59 -6.44
CA ASP A 333 -15.03 -10.00 -5.46
C ASP A 333 -14.58 -11.22 -4.65
N ASP A 334 -13.84 -12.16 -5.25
CA ASP A 334 -13.30 -13.33 -4.54
C ASP A 334 -12.23 -12.92 -3.53
N TRP A 335 -11.39 -11.94 -3.85
CA TRP A 335 -10.39 -11.41 -2.94
C TRP A 335 -11.05 -10.72 -1.73
N VAL A 336 -12.08 -9.90 -1.98
CA VAL A 336 -12.83 -9.17 -0.94
C VAL A 336 -13.59 -10.15 -0.05
N ALA A 337 -14.26 -11.14 -0.64
CA ALA A 337 -15.04 -12.14 0.07
C ALA A 337 -14.17 -13.01 0.98
N ARG A 338 -13.07 -13.58 0.45
CA ARG A 338 -12.20 -14.47 1.23
C ARG A 338 -11.51 -13.81 2.43
N LEU A 339 -11.32 -12.50 2.40
CA LEU A 339 -10.75 -11.72 3.51
C LEU A 339 -11.83 -11.19 4.46
N GLY A 340 -13.10 -11.50 4.20
CA GLY A 340 -14.22 -11.13 5.04
C GLY A 340 -14.52 -9.62 5.02
N PHE A 341 -14.21 -8.94 3.92
CA PHE A 341 -14.53 -7.51 3.75
C PHE A 341 -15.96 -7.28 3.22
N ASP A 342 -16.64 -8.32 2.76
CA ASP A 342 -18.04 -8.27 2.39
C ASP A 342 -18.98 -8.26 3.60
N ASP A 343 -20.20 -7.78 3.39
CA ASP A 343 -21.28 -7.92 4.34
C ASP A 343 -21.83 -9.36 4.34
N ARG A 344 -22.52 -9.73 5.45
CA ARG A 344 -23.13 -11.04 5.61
C ARG A 344 -24.12 -11.32 4.48
N THR A 345 -23.94 -12.46 3.79
CA THR A 345 -24.93 -12.98 2.84
C THR A 345 -26.11 -13.63 3.62
N GLY A 346 -27.30 -13.69 3.02
CA GLY A 346 -28.47 -14.32 3.67
C GLY A 346 -28.38 -15.84 3.85
N ASP A 347 -27.34 -16.50 3.29
CA ASP A 347 -27.07 -17.93 3.36
C ASP A 347 -26.29 -18.30 4.65
N VAL A 348 -26.15 -19.62 4.93
CA VAL A 348 -25.29 -20.10 6.01
C VAL A 348 -23.86 -19.66 5.76
N ALA A 349 -23.32 -18.89 6.69
CA ALA A 349 -21.98 -18.34 6.59
C ALA A 349 -20.93 -19.29 7.17
N VAL A 350 -19.69 -19.16 6.71
CA VAL A 350 -18.54 -19.92 7.23
C VAL A 350 -18.39 -19.76 8.74
N THR A 351 -18.62 -18.57 9.28
CA THR A 351 -18.53 -18.28 10.71
C THR A 351 -19.52 -19.11 11.55
N ASP A 352 -20.63 -19.56 10.97
CA ASP A 352 -21.62 -20.40 11.65
C ASP A 352 -21.07 -21.82 11.99
N LEU A 353 -19.89 -22.18 11.45
CA LEU A 353 -19.16 -23.41 11.72
C LEU A 353 -18.09 -23.29 12.81
N LEU A 354 -17.72 -22.08 13.20
CA LEU A 354 -16.56 -21.85 14.09
C LEU A 354 -16.82 -22.24 15.55
N GLY A 355 -18.04 -22.46 15.99
CA GLY A 355 -18.32 -22.72 17.40
C GLY A 355 -17.78 -21.63 18.35
N ASP A 356 -17.70 -21.94 19.65
CA ASP A 356 -17.25 -20.99 20.70
C ASP A 356 -15.71 -20.86 20.80
N THR A 357 -14.92 -21.53 19.96
CA THR A 357 -13.45 -21.55 20.04
C THR A 357 -12.86 -20.41 19.22
N LEU A 358 -12.62 -19.27 19.88
CA LEU A 358 -12.14 -18.03 19.26
C LEU A 358 -10.62 -17.86 19.24
N ASP A 359 -9.83 -18.84 19.70
CA ASP A 359 -8.37 -18.72 19.73
C ASP A 359 -7.73 -19.60 18.65
N PRO A 360 -7.36 -19.03 17.49
CA PRO A 360 -6.75 -19.79 16.40
C PRO A 360 -5.34 -20.24 16.81
N LEU A 361 -5.12 -21.54 16.83
CA LEU A 361 -3.80 -22.10 17.09
C LEU A 361 -2.86 -21.76 15.93
N THR A 362 -1.73 -21.14 16.23
CA THR A 362 -0.72 -20.71 15.26
C THR A 362 0.68 -21.02 15.76
N VAL A 363 1.64 -21.13 14.84
CA VAL A 363 3.06 -21.30 15.16
C VAL A 363 3.75 -19.95 14.98
N PRO A 364 4.46 -19.43 16.00
CA PRO A 364 5.26 -18.21 15.84
C PRO A 364 6.40 -18.38 14.82
N SER A 365 6.71 -17.36 14.05
CA SER A 365 7.74 -17.41 13.01
C SER A 365 9.16 -17.62 13.54
N ASP A 366 9.41 -17.27 14.79
CA ASP A 366 10.70 -17.45 15.49
C ASP A 366 10.78 -18.76 16.30
N ALA A 367 9.72 -19.59 16.29
CA ALA A 367 9.72 -20.86 16.99
C ALA A 367 10.72 -21.85 16.37
N THR A 368 11.29 -22.70 17.21
CA THR A 368 12.05 -23.87 16.75
C THR A 368 11.12 -24.94 16.19
N VAL A 369 11.65 -25.87 15.40
CA VAL A 369 10.89 -27.02 14.90
C VAL A 369 10.32 -27.86 16.05
N ALA A 370 11.08 -28.00 17.16
CA ALA A 370 10.58 -28.73 18.35
C ALA A 370 9.36 -28.05 18.98
N GLU A 371 9.42 -26.74 19.20
CA GLU A 371 8.29 -25.95 19.71
C GLU A 371 7.09 -25.96 18.74
N ALA A 372 7.35 -25.87 17.46
CA ALA A 372 6.31 -25.93 16.43
C ALA A 372 5.59 -27.28 16.42
N LEU A 373 6.32 -28.41 16.61
CA LEU A 373 5.75 -29.75 16.73
C LEU A 373 4.88 -29.89 17.98
N GLU A 374 5.28 -29.27 19.09
CA GLU A 374 4.50 -29.28 20.33
C GLU A 374 3.17 -28.54 20.14
N VAL A 375 3.21 -27.34 19.53
CA VAL A 375 2.00 -26.57 19.23
C VAL A 375 1.10 -27.29 18.24
N LEU A 376 1.68 -27.93 17.21
CA LEU A 376 0.96 -28.64 16.17
C LEU A 376 0.17 -29.82 16.72
N GLY A 377 0.74 -30.56 17.69
CA GLY A 377 0.12 -31.77 18.28
C GLY A 377 -0.25 -32.77 17.20
N ASP A 378 -1.51 -33.25 17.19
CA ASP A 378 -2.03 -34.23 16.20
C ASP A 378 -2.59 -33.56 14.93
N ARG A 379 -2.53 -32.24 14.80
CA ARG A 379 -3.03 -31.52 13.63
C ARG A 379 -2.13 -31.75 12.40
N PRO A 380 -2.70 -31.80 11.19
CA PRO A 380 -1.92 -32.03 9.98
C PRO A 380 -1.02 -30.85 9.63
N GLU A 381 -1.51 -29.63 9.89
CA GLU A 381 -0.86 -28.38 9.50
C GLU A 381 -1.37 -27.19 10.34
N LEU A 382 -0.54 -26.16 10.50
CA LEU A 382 -0.90 -24.88 11.13
C LEU A 382 -0.28 -23.70 10.36
N PRO A 383 -0.91 -22.51 10.41
CA PRO A 383 -0.30 -21.29 9.89
C PRO A 383 0.86 -20.85 10.78
N VAL A 384 1.91 -20.34 10.14
CA VAL A 384 3.04 -19.68 10.78
C VAL A 384 2.86 -18.17 10.67
N VAL A 385 2.98 -17.48 11.80
CA VAL A 385 2.65 -16.05 11.90
C VAL A 385 3.78 -15.27 12.55
N LEU A 386 3.91 -13.98 12.21
CA LEU A 386 4.81 -13.08 12.92
C LEU A 386 4.41 -13.00 14.40
N ARG A 387 5.37 -13.21 15.33
CA ARG A 387 5.10 -13.14 16.76
C ARG A 387 4.82 -11.73 17.20
N ARG A 388 3.61 -11.48 17.74
CA ARG A 388 3.23 -10.24 18.42
C ARG A 388 2.56 -10.58 19.74
N THR A 389 2.67 -9.72 20.75
CA THR A 389 1.96 -9.84 22.04
C THR A 389 1.02 -8.65 22.23
N PRO A 390 -0.11 -8.78 22.97
CA PRO A 390 -1.20 -9.74 22.75
C PRO A 390 -2.31 -9.04 21.95
N SER A 391 -2.75 -9.59 20.84
CA SER A 391 -3.85 -9.01 20.10
C SER A 391 -4.34 -9.95 18.99
N SER A 392 -5.46 -9.62 18.37
CA SER A 392 -6.05 -10.38 17.28
C SER A 392 -5.06 -10.58 16.14
N LEU A 393 -4.92 -11.81 15.68
CA LEU A 393 -4.08 -12.19 14.55
C LEU A 393 -4.66 -11.65 13.23
N VAL A 394 -3.84 -11.02 12.39
CA VAL A 394 -4.26 -10.61 11.05
C VAL A 394 -3.74 -11.56 9.98
N VAL A 395 -4.54 -11.80 8.96
CA VAL A 395 -4.18 -12.70 7.83
C VAL A 395 -2.91 -12.24 7.13
N ALA A 396 -2.69 -10.92 7.03
CA ALA A 396 -1.52 -10.35 6.38
C ALA A 396 -0.18 -10.63 7.11
N GLU A 397 -0.22 -11.13 8.34
CA GLU A 397 0.96 -11.56 9.12
C GLU A 397 1.24 -13.08 9.03
N ILE A 398 0.42 -13.83 8.30
CA ILE A 398 0.70 -15.24 8.02
C ILE A 398 1.83 -15.30 6.99
N VAL A 399 2.99 -15.78 7.40
CA VAL A 399 4.19 -15.89 6.54
C VAL A 399 4.24 -17.20 5.77
N GLY A 400 3.48 -18.22 6.21
CA GLY A 400 3.43 -19.53 5.56
C GLY A 400 2.61 -20.52 6.39
N SER A 401 2.79 -21.80 6.13
CA SER A 401 2.27 -22.90 6.95
C SER A 401 3.36 -23.94 7.19
N VAL A 402 3.13 -24.80 8.17
CA VAL A 402 3.97 -25.96 8.43
C VAL A 402 3.13 -27.22 8.52
N THR A 403 3.63 -28.30 7.95
CA THR A 403 3.01 -29.61 8.08
C THR A 403 3.78 -30.47 9.07
N ARG A 404 3.05 -31.40 9.73
CA ARG A 404 3.68 -32.34 10.65
C ARG A 404 4.79 -33.17 9.96
N ASN A 405 4.57 -33.57 8.71
CA ASN A 405 5.52 -34.39 7.98
C ASN A 405 6.84 -33.67 7.72
N ASP A 406 6.77 -32.38 7.35
CA ASP A 406 7.94 -31.56 7.06
C ASP A 406 8.76 -31.34 8.36
N LEU A 407 8.07 -31.04 9.47
CA LEU A 407 8.72 -30.78 10.76
C LEU A 407 9.38 -32.04 11.37
N ILE A 408 8.77 -33.22 11.25
CA ILE A 408 9.36 -34.48 11.76
C ILE A 408 10.68 -34.78 11.03
N ALA A 409 10.82 -34.44 9.77
CA ALA A 409 12.03 -34.67 8.99
C ALA A 409 13.11 -33.61 9.23
N ALA A 410 12.78 -32.51 9.88
CA ALA A 410 13.66 -31.36 10.07
C ALA A 410 14.50 -31.46 11.36
N ASN A 411 15.55 -30.62 11.46
CA ASN A 411 16.34 -30.49 12.69
C ASN A 411 15.50 -29.82 13.79
N PRO A 412 15.33 -30.44 14.97
CA PRO A 412 14.51 -29.88 16.04
C PRO A 412 14.91 -28.48 16.53
N THR A 413 16.17 -28.08 16.34
CA THR A 413 16.72 -26.79 16.79
C THR A 413 16.74 -25.71 15.68
N SER A 414 16.40 -26.05 14.44
CA SER A 414 16.27 -25.04 13.37
C SER A 414 15.00 -24.21 13.56
N VAL A 415 15.01 -23.00 13.01
CA VAL A 415 13.85 -22.09 13.06
C VAL A 415 12.78 -22.55 12.07
N VAL A 416 11.53 -22.48 12.46
CA VAL A 416 10.38 -22.94 11.67
C VAL A 416 10.27 -22.29 10.31
N THR A 417 10.77 -21.06 10.17
CA THR A 417 10.77 -20.32 8.89
C THR A 417 11.68 -20.93 7.81
N GLU A 418 12.60 -21.81 8.18
CA GLU A 418 13.42 -22.57 7.20
C GLU A 418 12.64 -23.72 6.55
N HIS A 419 11.43 -24.04 7.05
CA HIS A 419 10.63 -25.20 6.67
C HIS A 419 9.21 -24.82 6.24
N LEU A 420 8.99 -23.57 5.79
CA LEU A 420 7.66 -23.09 5.39
C LEU A 420 7.15 -23.78 4.12
N SER A 421 5.91 -24.15 4.18
CA SER A 421 5.04 -24.44 3.04
C SER A 421 4.21 -23.21 2.66
N VAL A 422 3.50 -23.28 1.53
CA VAL A 422 2.61 -22.20 1.10
C VAL A 422 1.58 -21.86 2.19
N PRO A 423 1.15 -20.59 2.30
CA PRO A 423 0.11 -20.21 3.25
C PRO A 423 -1.18 -21.00 3.06
N LEU A 424 -1.87 -21.27 4.15
CA LEU A 424 -3.17 -21.96 4.13
C LEU A 424 -4.20 -21.14 3.33
N SER A 425 -5.17 -21.84 2.73
CA SER A 425 -6.30 -21.19 2.08
C SER A 425 -7.10 -20.36 3.08
N VAL A 426 -7.51 -19.14 2.66
CA VAL A 426 -8.31 -18.23 3.48
C VAL A 426 -9.73 -18.18 2.95
N VAL A 427 -10.71 -18.22 3.84
CA VAL A 427 -12.14 -18.07 3.54
C VAL A 427 -12.72 -16.95 4.41
N GLY A 428 -13.67 -16.20 3.86
CA GLY A 428 -14.32 -15.11 4.59
C GLY A 428 -15.34 -15.62 5.61
N ALA A 429 -15.38 -15.01 6.78
CA ALA A 429 -16.32 -15.37 7.86
C ALA A 429 -17.80 -15.30 7.41
N PHE A 430 -18.12 -14.30 6.58
CA PHE A 430 -19.50 -14.09 6.09
C PHE A 430 -19.74 -14.63 4.67
N GLU A 431 -18.76 -15.30 4.11
CA GLU A 431 -18.89 -15.97 2.82
C GLU A 431 -19.85 -17.16 2.91
N SER A 432 -20.62 -17.42 1.83
CA SER A 432 -21.47 -18.61 1.78
C SER A 432 -20.61 -19.89 1.72
N LEU A 433 -21.05 -20.97 2.41
CA LEU A 433 -20.35 -22.24 2.39
C LEU A 433 -20.11 -22.76 0.98
N GLY A 434 -21.10 -22.59 0.10
CA GLY A 434 -21.01 -23.04 -1.30
C GLY A 434 -19.93 -22.29 -2.10
N ALA A 435 -19.71 -21.00 -1.82
CA ALA A 435 -18.65 -20.21 -2.46
C ALA A 435 -17.27 -20.60 -1.88
N ALA A 436 -17.14 -20.68 -0.57
CA ALA A 436 -15.92 -21.09 0.11
C ALA A 436 -15.41 -22.47 -0.38
N VAL A 437 -16.29 -23.47 -0.44
CA VAL A 437 -15.97 -24.84 -0.91
C VAL A 437 -15.48 -24.86 -2.37
N LYS A 438 -16.07 -24.05 -3.25
CA LYS A 438 -15.64 -23.99 -4.64
C LYS A 438 -14.24 -23.40 -4.82
N ARG A 439 -13.82 -22.54 -3.90
CA ARG A 439 -12.54 -21.81 -4.00
C ARG A 439 -11.37 -22.58 -3.38
N ILE A 440 -11.62 -23.38 -2.34
CA ILE A 440 -10.56 -24.20 -1.73
C ILE A 440 -10.15 -25.33 -2.67
N GLY A 441 -8.84 -25.62 -2.75
CA GLY A 441 -8.31 -26.72 -3.56
C GLY A 441 -8.66 -28.08 -2.98
N ALA A 442 -8.65 -29.12 -3.83
CA ALA A 442 -8.95 -30.51 -3.43
C ALA A 442 -7.99 -31.04 -2.35
N ASP A 443 -6.76 -30.54 -2.32
CA ASP A 443 -5.73 -30.95 -1.36
C ASP A 443 -5.74 -30.12 -0.06
N THR A 444 -6.62 -29.12 0.05
CA THR A 444 -6.74 -28.28 1.25
C THR A 444 -7.24 -29.14 2.43
N ARG A 445 -6.52 -29.09 3.54
CA ARG A 445 -6.89 -29.79 4.79
C ARG A 445 -7.43 -28.86 5.85
N THR A 446 -6.79 -27.69 5.97
CA THR A 446 -7.12 -26.64 6.93
C THR A 446 -7.32 -25.31 6.20
N VAL A 447 -8.30 -24.53 6.64
CA VAL A 447 -8.56 -23.19 6.16
C VAL A 447 -8.52 -22.18 7.28
N VAL A 448 -8.03 -21.00 6.99
CA VAL A 448 -8.08 -19.83 7.86
C VAL A 448 -9.40 -19.11 7.61
N VAL A 449 -10.18 -18.85 8.64
CA VAL A 449 -11.40 -18.03 8.54
C VAL A 449 -11.06 -16.59 8.90
N ALA A 450 -11.43 -15.66 8.02
CA ALA A 450 -11.11 -14.24 8.17
C ALA A 450 -12.36 -13.35 8.21
N GLU A 451 -12.35 -12.37 9.10
CA GLU A 451 -13.32 -11.29 9.16
C GLU A 451 -12.58 -9.95 9.11
N SER A 452 -12.83 -9.14 8.08
CA SER A 452 -12.14 -7.85 7.90
C SER A 452 -10.61 -7.96 7.94
N GLY A 453 -10.05 -9.05 7.41
CA GLY A 453 -8.61 -9.34 7.44
C GLY A 453 -8.07 -9.88 8.77
N ILE A 454 -8.91 -10.00 9.80
CA ILE A 454 -8.57 -10.59 11.11
C ILE A 454 -8.90 -12.09 11.06
N VAL A 455 -8.03 -12.92 11.63
CA VAL A 455 -8.27 -14.36 11.75
C VAL A 455 -9.31 -14.61 12.85
N SER A 456 -10.46 -15.15 12.45
CA SER A 456 -11.55 -15.52 13.36
C SER A 456 -11.46 -16.97 13.82
N GLY A 457 -10.70 -17.83 13.12
CA GLY A 457 -10.52 -19.22 13.51
C GLY A 457 -9.92 -20.08 12.40
N LEU A 458 -9.76 -21.36 12.70
CA LEU A 458 -9.34 -22.40 11.76
C LEU A 458 -10.44 -23.46 11.62
N LEU A 459 -10.69 -23.91 10.40
CA LEU A 459 -11.61 -25.03 10.10
C LEU A 459 -10.89 -26.11 9.31
N SER A 460 -11.27 -27.37 9.48
CA SER A 460 -10.89 -28.39 8.52
C SER A 460 -11.71 -28.24 7.23
N ALA A 461 -11.13 -28.56 6.08
CA ALA A 461 -11.85 -28.57 4.81
C ALA A 461 -13.07 -29.52 4.86
N GLY A 462 -12.99 -30.61 5.64
CA GLY A 462 -14.12 -31.52 5.89
C GLY A 462 -15.31 -30.81 6.54
N GLN A 463 -15.10 -29.94 7.52
CA GLN A 463 -16.20 -29.19 8.17
C GLN A 463 -16.96 -28.30 7.18
N LEU A 464 -16.25 -27.73 6.18
CA LEU A 464 -16.87 -26.91 5.12
C LEU A 464 -17.66 -27.80 4.13
N THR A 465 -17.08 -28.94 3.70
CA THR A 465 -17.67 -29.80 2.66
C THR A 465 -18.86 -30.58 3.16
N ASP A 466 -18.81 -31.11 4.39
CA ASP A 466 -19.89 -31.94 4.97
C ASP A 466 -21.19 -31.14 5.13
N ARG A 467 -21.10 -29.90 5.61
CA ARG A 467 -22.27 -29.00 5.75
C ARG A 467 -22.81 -28.53 4.40
N SER A 468 -21.94 -28.23 3.43
CA SER A 468 -22.40 -27.82 2.09
C SER A 468 -23.12 -28.95 1.33
N SER A 469 -22.79 -30.21 1.64
CA SER A 469 -23.45 -31.42 1.11
C SER A 469 -24.80 -31.69 1.76
N GLY A 470 -24.94 -31.39 3.06
CA GLY A 470 -26.19 -31.53 3.80
C GLY A 470 -27.29 -30.57 3.36
N GLU A 471 -26.95 -29.37 2.85
CA GLU A 471 -27.92 -28.43 2.30
C GLU A 471 -28.50 -28.88 0.95
N ARG A 472 -27.81 -29.71 0.19
CA ARG A 472 -28.30 -30.24 -1.11
C ARG A 472 -29.28 -31.41 -0.96
N SER A 473 -29.31 -32.07 0.20
CA SER A 473 -30.22 -33.21 0.47
C SER A 473 -31.54 -32.81 1.11
N GLY A 474 -31.75 -31.52 1.40
CA GLY A 474 -32.96 -30.98 2.03
C GLY A 474 -33.84 -30.07 1.13
N ARG A 475 -33.63 -30.07 -0.21
CA ARG A 475 -34.50 -29.35 -1.18
C ARG A 475 -35.18 -30.31 -2.11
#